data_01c469b6a1c906139be5f013e6d2b40e
#
_entry.id   01c469b6a1c906139be5f013e6d2b40e
#
_cell.length_a   1.000
_cell.length_b   1.000
_cell.length_c   1.000
_cell.angle_alpha   90.00
_cell.angle_beta   90.00
_cell.angle_gamma   90.00
#
_symmetry.space_group_name_H-M   'P 1'
#
loop_
_entity.id
_entity.type
_entity.pdbx_description
1 polymer ?
#
loop_
_entity_poly.entity_id
_entity_poly.type
_entity_poly.pdbx_seq_one_letter_code
_entity_poly.pdbx_strand_id
1 'polypeptide(L)'
;MFKIATLADWFGVGLIEGIRESERCGATGVQIYAADQLDPRTLGKDELQRVKRTLSDCHQTVTALCGELGGYGLEKTADNPEKIAYLKQVIDLGLELGCRVVTTHIGVVPRDKSNPRYAVMRDACAELGAYAAANGGWIAVETGPEPIDVLSAFIDECGAGVGVNYDPANIVMVTGVDHVEGVRIAGKRIVHTHAKDGKNLIPVNAEQFYHGFAEGGLEWMQSQGVLI
;
A
#
# COMPACT_ATOMS: atom_id res chain seq x y z
N MET A 1 21.46 -11.62 0.00
CA MET A 1 20.90 -11.11 -1.24
C MET A 1 19.44 -10.78 -0.97
N PHE A 2 18.94 -9.61 -1.38
CA PHE A 2 17.54 -9.27 -1.24
C PHE A 2 16.68 -10.16 -2.14
N LYS A 3 15.51 -10.58 -1.63
CA LYS A 3 14.49 -11.21 -2.46
C LYS A 3 13.82 -10.12 -3.29
N ILE A 4 13.66 -10.38 -4.59
CA ILE A 4 13.03 -9.43 -5.52
C ILE A 4 11.68 -10.00 -5.93
N ALA A 5 10.66 -9.17 -5.83
CA ALA A 5 9.30 -9.46 -6.29
C ALA A 5 8.88 -8.44 -7.35
N THR A 6 7.96 -8.85 -8.20
CA THR A 6 7.30 -7.94 -9.15
C THR A 6 5.85 -7.69 -8.74
N LEU A 7 5.28 -6.59 -9.22
CA LEU A 7 3.85 -6.36 -9.18
C LEU A 7 3.20 -7.14 -10.33
N ALA A 8 2.59 -8.29 -10.02
CA ALA A 8 2.08 -9.22 -11.03
C ALA A 8 1.02 -8.60 -11.95
N ASP A 9 0.18 -7.74 -11.40
CA ASP A 9 -0.89 -7.05 -12.14
C ASP A 9 -0.37 -6.05 -13.18
N TRP A 10 0.83 -5.51 -12.98
CA TRP A 10 1.40 -4.48 -13.85
C TRP A 10 1.95 -5.00 -15.18
N PHE A 11 2.03 -6.31 -15.35
CA PHE A 11 2.29 -6.90 -16.67
C PHE A 11 1.12 -6.71 -17.65
N GLY A 12 -0.10 -6.41 -17.15
CA GLY A 12 -1.26 -6.15 -17.99
C GLY A 12 -1.82 -7.37 -18.73
N VAL A 13 -1.46 -8.57 -18.28
CA VAL A 13 -1.83 -9.85 -18.93
C VAL A 13 -2.77 -10.72 -18.08
N GLY A 14 -3.31 -10.16 -17.00
CA GLY A 14 -4.11 -10.85 -15.99
C GLY A 14 -3.23 -11.58 -14.96
N LEU A 15 -3.82 -11.86 -13.79
CA LEU A 15 -3.11 -12.33 -12.60
C LEU A 15 -2.29 -13.60 -12.83
N ILE A 16 -2.90 -14.63 -13.41
CA ILE A 16 -2.25 -15.94 -13.61
C ILE A 16 -1.02 -15.83 -14.52
N GLU A 17 -1.16 -15.12 -15.63
CA GLU A 17 -0.02 -14.93 -16.54
C GLU A 17 0.99 -13.93 -15.97
N GLY A 18 0.55 -12.91 -15.21
CA GLY A 18 1.45 -12.01 -14.49
C GLY A 18 2.37 -12.73 -13.49
N ILE A 19 1.86 -13.75 -12.77
CA ILE A 19 2.68 -14.60 -11.92
C ILE A 19 3.74 -15.37 -12.73
N ARG A 20 3.38 -15.87 -13.92
CA ARG A 20 4.33 -16.55 -14.82
C ARG A 20 5.38 -15.59 -15.40
N GLU A 21 4.97 -14.38 -15.78
CA GLU A 21 5.90 -13.34 -16.24
C GLU A 21 6.90 -12.95 -15.14
N SER A 22 6.46 -12.95 -13.90
CA SER A 22 7.31 -12.72 -12.73
C SER A 22 8.46 -13.74 -12.64
N GLU A 23 8.14 -15.01 -12.81
CA GLU A 23 9.15 -16.09 -12.89
C GLU A 23 10.09 -15.90 -14.07
N ARG A 24 9.55 -15.59 -15.28
CA ARG A 24 10.37 -15.34 -16.49
C ARG A 24 11.34 -14.17 -16.32
N CYS A 25 10.97 -13.16 -15.54
CA CYS A 25 11.86 -12.05 -15.19
C CYS A 25 12.91 -12.41 -14.13
N GLY A 26 12.87 -13.64 -13.58
CA GLY A 26 13.81 -14.09 -12.55
C GLY A 26 13.47 -13.59 -11.15
N ALA A 27 12.27 -13.06 -10.92
CA ALA A 27 11.81 -12.73 -9.59
C ALA A 27 11.48 -14.02 -8.80
N THR A 28 11.56 -13.93 -7.47
CA THR A 28 11.27 -15.05 -6.56
C THR A 28 9.98 -14.83 -5.77
N GLY A 29 9.28 -13.75 -6.06
CA GLY A 29 8.03 -13.41 -5.42
C GLY A 29 7.20 -12.42 -6.23
N VAL A 30 5.97 -12.24 -5.80
CA VAL A 30 5.02 -11.31 -6.37
C VAL A 30 4.36 -10.46 -5.28
N GLN A 31 4.08 -9.23 -5.62
CA GLN A 31 3.04 -8.43 -4.95
C GLN A 31 1.80 -8.45 -5.86
N ILE A 32 0.61 -8.55 -5.27
CA ILE A 32 -0.65 -8.71 -6.01
C ILE A 32 -1.68 -7.75 -5.43
N TYR A 33 -2.50 -7.13 -6.29
CA TYR A 33 -3.67 -6.37 -5.84
C TYR A 33 -4.78 -7.31 -5.36
N ALA A 34 -5.32 -7.04 -4.18
CA ALA A 34 -6.51 -7.71 -3.66
C ALA A 34 -7.78 -7.13 -4.30
N ALA A 35 -7.82 -7.15 -5.63
CA ALA A 35 -8.88 -6.59 -6.46
C ALA A 35 -9.19 -7.55 -7.61
N ASP A 36 -10.23 -7.29 -8.38
CA ASP A 36 -10.64 -8.07 -9.54
C ASP A 36 -10.67 -9.57 -9.25
N GLN A 37 -9.74 -10.34 -9.86
CA GLN A 37 -9.67 -11.80 -9.70
C GLN A 37 -9.30 -12.24 -8.28
N LEU A 38 -8.68 -11.37 -7.47
CA LEU A 38 -8.26 -11.66 -6.11
C LEU A 38 -8.99 -10.77 -5.07
N ASP A 39 -10.13 -10.18 -5.43
CA ASP A 39 -10.96 -9.44 -4.48
C ASP A 39 -11.56 -10.41 -3.45
N PRO A 40 -11.22 -10.31 -2.16
CA PRO A 40 -11.66 -11.25 -1.14
C PRO A 40 -13.19 -11.29 -0.96
N ARG A 41 -13.89 -10.23 -1.41
CA ARG A 41 -15.36 -10.13 -1.31
C ARG A 41 -16.09 -11.02 -2.34
N THR A 42 -15.41 -11.35 -3.44
CA THR A 42 -15.99 -12.09 -4.59
C THR A 42 -15.20 -13.33 -4.95
N LEU A 43 -14.00 -13.51 -4.40
CA LEU A 43 -13.08 -14.60 -4.73
C LEU A 43 -13.69 -15.98 -4.43
N GLY A 44 -13.85 -16.78 -5.48
CA GLY A 44 -14.29 -18.16 -5.37
C GLY A 44 -13.16 -19.13 -4.98
N LYS A 45 -13.53 -20.24 -4.33
CA LYS A 45 -12.56 -21.28 -3.91
C LYS A 45 -11.73 -21.83 -5.07
N ASP A 46 -12.33 -22.02 -6.23
CA ASP A 46 -11.65 -22.61 -7.39
C ASP A 46 -10.59 -21.65 -7.94
N GLU A 47 -10.89 -20.34 -7.98
CA GLU A 47 -9.93 -19.34 -8.42
C GLU A 47 -8.77 -19.20 -7.42
N LEU A 48 -9.05 -19.17 -6.12
CA LEU A 48 -8.02 -19.18 -5.10
C LEU A 48 -7.10 -20.40 -5.22
N GLN A 49 -7.65 -21.59 -5.46
CA GLN A 49 -6.84 -22.79 -5.68
C GLN A 49 -6.03 -22.72 -6.98
N ARG A 50 -6.55 -22.07 -8.01
CA ARG A 50 -5.83 -21.81 -9.25
C ARG A 50 -4.64 -20.88 -9.01
N VAL A 51 -4.83 -19.79 -8.27
CA VAL A 51 -3.74 -18.88 -7.90
C VAL A 51 -2.67 -19.63 -7.09
N LYS A 52 -3.07 -20.38 -6.04
CA LYS A 52 -2.13 -21.15 -5.20
C LYS A 52 -1.31 -22.16 -6.04
N ARG A 53 -1.94 -22.86 -6.96
CA ARG A 53 -1.23 -23.78 -7.87
C ARG A 53 -0.23 -23.03 -8.74
N THR A 54 -0.65 -21.93 -9.37
CA THR A 54 0.24 -21.13 -10.23
C THR A 54 1.44 -20.59 -9.46
N LEU A 55 1.25 -20.09 -8.25
CA LEU A 55 2.34 -19.64 -7.37
C LEU A 55 3.32 -20.78 -7.08
N SER A 56 2.80 -21.97 -6.78
CA SER A 56 3.62 -23.15 -6.51
C SER A 56 4.39 -23.61 -7.75
N ASP A 57 3.72 -23.71 -8.90
CA ASP A 57 4.31 -24.17 -10.16
C ASP A 57 5.41 -23.22 -10.65
N CYS A 58 5.26 -21.92 -10.42
CA CYS A 58 6.23 -20.88 -10.76
C CYS A 58 7.23 -20.58 -9.64
N HIS A 59 7.23 -21.35 -8.54
CA HIS A 59 8.12 -21.12 -7.37
C HIS A 59 8.06 -19.69 -6.83
N GLN A 60 6.91 -19.03 -6.92
CA GLN A 60 6.69 -17.68 -6.48
C GLN A 60 6.10 -17.63 -5.06
N THR A 61 6.59 -16.68 -4.25
CA THR A 61 5.99 -16.36 -2.94
C THR A 61 5.25 -15.03 -3.02
N VAL A 62 4.12 -14.90 -2.34
CA VAL A 62 3.45 -13.61 -2.21
C VAL A 62 4.18 -12.80 -1.14
N THR A 63 4.76 -11.67 -1.53
CA THR A 63 5.54 -10.79 -0.64
C THR A 63 4.68 -9.75 0.04
N ALA A 64 3.65 -9.26 -0.65
CA ALA A 64 2.61 -8.39 -0.13
C ALA A 64 1.33 -8.53 -0.93
N LEU A 65 0.19 -8.30 -0.30
CA LEU A 65 -1.05 -7.95 -1.00
C LEU A 65 -1.26 -6.44 -0.96
N CYS A 66 -1.69 -5.86 -2.06
CA CYS A 66 -2.09 -4.46 -2.09
C CYS A 66 -3.59 -4.36 -1.84
N GLY A 67 -3.97 -3.86 -0.66
CA GLY A 67 -5.35 -3.58 -0.30
C GLY A 67 -5.68 -2.11 -0.56
N GLU A 68 -5.78 -1.72 -1.84
CA GLU A 68 -6.03 -0.34 -2.19
C GLU A 68 -7.45 0.10 -1.82
N LEU A 69 -7.55 1.19 -1.07
CA LEU A 69 -8.82 1.72 -0.58
C LEU A 69 -9.48 2.71 -1.54
N GLY A 70 -8.69 3.28 -2.43
CA GLY A 70 -9.12 4.35 -3.31
C GLY A 70 -9.60 5.60 -2.58
N GLY A 71 -10.01 6.62 -3.34
CA GLY A 71 -10.58 7.84 -2.80
C GLY A 71 -9.69 8.51 -1.74
N TYR A 72 -10.30 8.89 -0.63
CA TYR A 72 -9.63 9.54 0.50
C TYR A 72 -9.03 8.55 1.53
N GLY A 73 -8.78 7.30 1.17
CA GLY A 73 -8.25 6.33 2.12
C GLY A 73 -9.09 6.22 3.40
N LEU A 74 -8.46 6.38 4.56
CA LEU A 74 -9.11 6.31 5.88
C LEU A 74 -9.47 7.67 6.49
N GLU A 75 -9.51 8.75 5.70
CA GLU A 75 -9.74 10.11 6.21
C GLU A 75 -11.18 10.38 6.66
N LYS A 76 -12.16 9.57 6.23
CA LYS A 76 -13.59 9.81 6.46
C LYS A 76 -14.19 8.76 7.39
N THR A 77 -14.67 9.19 8.54
CA THR A 77 -15.31 8.31 9.53
C THR A 77 -16.45 7.47 8.95
N ALA A 78 -17.24 8.04 8.04
CA ALA A 78 -18.38 7.35 7.43
C ALA A 78 -17.97 6.15 6.55
N ASP A 79 -16.81 6.22 5.92
CA ASP A 79 -16.32 5.19 4.99
C ASP A 79 -15.51 4.09 5.70
N ASN A 80 -14.95 4.41 6.87
CA ASN A 80 -13.99 3.53 7.56
C ASN A 80 -14.54 2.17 7.94
N PRO A 81 -15.79 1.99 8.40
CA PRO A 81 -16.29 0.66 8.74
C PRO A 81 -16.21 -0.34 7.59
N GLU A 82 -16.60 0.07 6.37
CA GLU A 82 -16.52 -0.78 5.18
C GLU A 82 -15.07 -1.05 4.77
N LYS A 83 -14.23 -0.01 4.76
CA LYS A 83 -12.81 -0.10 4.40
C LYS A 83 -12.02 -0.98 5.37
N ILE A 84 -12.29 -0.86 6.66
CA ILE A 84 -11.68 -1.71 7.69
C ILE A 84 -12.10 -3.16 7.50
N ALA A 85 -13.39 -3.41 7.26
CA ALA A 85 -13.89 -4.77 7.02
C ALA A 85 -13.23 -5.39 5.77
N TYR A 86 -13.09 -4.62 4.70
CA TYR A 86 -12.39 -5.06 3.49
C TYR A 86 -10.91 -5.39 3.77
N LEU A 87 -10.16 -4.50 4.41
CA LEU A 87 -8.74 -4.74 4.70
C LEU A 87 -8.51 -5.92 5.63
N LYS A 88 -9.43 -6.20 6.59
CA LYS A 88 -9.37 -7.42 7.39
C LYS A 88 -9.51 -8.67 6.51
N GLN A 89 -10.40 -8.66 5.54
CA GLN A 89 -10.52 -9.77 4.57
C GLN A 89 -9.24 -9.90 3.70
N VAL A 90 -8.60 -8.79 3.33
CA VAL A 90 -7.31 -8.83 2.62
C VAL A 90 -6.20 -9.42 3.49
N ILE A 91 -6.17 -9.09 4.78
CA ILE A 91 -5.23 -9.70 5.74
C ILE A 91 -5.45 -11.22 5.79
N ASP A 92 -6.69 -11.68 5.95
CA ASP A 92 -7.03 -13.10 6.01
C ASP A 92 -6.63 -13.83 4.72
N LEU A 93 -6.93 -13.24 3.57
CA LEU A 93 -6.49 -13.77 2.27
C LEU A 93 -4.97 -13.83 2.17
N GLY A 94 -4.26 -12.80 2.66
CA GLY A 94 -2.80 -12.79 2.71
C GLY A 94 -2.27 -13.99 3.50
N LEU A 95 -2.80 -14.23 4.69
CA LEU A 95 -2.42 -15.37 5.53
C LEU A 95 -2.66 -16.71 4.82
N GLU A 96 -3.78 -16.82 4.10
CA GLU A 96 -4.09 -18.03 3.31
C GLU A 96 -3.13 -18.24 2.14
N LEU A 97 -2.55 -17.18 1.59
CA LEU A 97 -1.52 -17.20 0.55
C LEU A 97 -0.08 -17.25 1.13
N GLY A 98 0.08 -17.33 2.45
CA GLY A 98 1.38 -17.34 3.12
C GLY A 98 2.05 -15.95 3.19
N CYS A 99 1.30 -14.89 2.93
CA CYS A 99 1.74 -13.50 2.99
C CYS A 99 1.34 -12.86 4.32
N ARG A 100 2.21 -12.02 4.87
CA ARG A 100 1.98 -11.33 6.15
C ARG A 100 1.96 -9.81 6.05
N VAL A 101 2.05 -9.27 4.84
CA VAL A 101 2.09 -7.82 4.61
C VAL A 101 0.94 -7.42 3.69
N VAL A 102 0.16 -6.46 4.13
CA VAL A 102 -0.84 -5.78 3.30
C VAL A 102 -0.40 -4.34 3.14
N THR A 103 -0.08 -3.93 1.93
CA THR A 103 0.25 -2.54 1.61
C THR A 103 -1.01 -1.76 1.27
N THR A 104 -1.08 -0.49 1.64
CA THR A 104 -2.22 0.38 1.32
C THR A 104 -1.86 1.85 1.41
N HIS A 105 -2.59 2.69 0.65
CA HIS A 105 -2.64 4.13 0.87
C HIS A 105 -3.78 4.45 1.83
N ILE A 106 -3.52 5.26 2.84
CA ILE A 106 -4.50 5.60 3.87
C ILE A 106 -5.08 7.02 3.73
N GLY A 107 -4.73 7.74 2.67
CA GLY A 107 -4.97 9.18 2.52
C GLY A 107 -3.77 9.99 3.00
N VAL A 108 -3.97 11.27 3.30
CA VAL A 108 -2.91 12.20 3.71
C VAL A 108 -2.96 12.46 5.21
N VAL A 109 -1.94 12.02 5.93
CA VAL A 109 -1.83 12.22 7.38
C VAL A 109 -1.55 13.72 7.67
N PRO A 110 -2.43 14.40 8.40
CA PRO A 110 -2.21 15.79 8.77
C PRO A 110 -0.97 15.96 9.67
N ARG A 111 -0.13 16.95 9.39
CA ARG A 111 0.97 17.32 10.30
C ARG A 111 0.46 17.86 11.63
N ASP A 112 -0.64 18.62 11.59
CA ASP A 112 -1.30 19.12 12.80
C ASP A 112 -2.19 18.05 13.42
N LYS A 113 -1.76 17.51 14.56
CA LYS A 113 -2.52 16.47 15.29
C LYS A 113 -3.86 16.95 15.85
N SER A 114 -4.09 18.26 15.92
CA SER A 114 -5.39 18.84 16.31
C SER A 114 -6.42 18.77 15.18
N ASN A 115 -6.00 18.49 13.96
CA ASN A 115 -6.91 18.28 12.85
C ASN A 115 -7.76 17.01 13.12
N PRO A 116 -9.09 17.10 13.10
CA PRO A 116 -9.98 15.95 13.40
C PRO A 116 -9.68 14.72 12.56
N ARG A 117 -9.22 14.88 11.33
CA ARG A 117 -8.83 13.82 10.41
C ARG A 117 -7.71 12.93 10.97
N TYR A 118 -6.76 13.52 11.75
CA TYR A 118 -5.66 12.78 12.35
C TYR A 118 -6.14 11.65 13.26
N ALA A 119 -7.05 11.96 14.18
CA ALA A 119 -7.60 10.96 15.10
C ALA A 119 -8.41 9.87 14.34
N VAL A 120 -9.21 10.27 13.35
CA VAL A 120 -9.99 9.34 12.52
C VAL A 120 -9.08 8.33 11.82
N MET A 121 -8.00 8.80 11.19
CA MET A 121 -7.05 7.94 10.49
C MET A 121 -6.27 7.05 11.48
N ARG A 122 -5.78 7.63 12.58
CA ARG A 122 -5.03 6.89 13.61
C ARG A 122 -5.87 5.75 14.18
N ASP A 123 -7.11 5.99 14.57
CA ASP A 123 -7.96 5.00 15.21
C ASP A 123 -8.29 3.86 14.23
N ALA A 124 -8.55 4.17 12.96
CA ALA A 124 -8.76 3.18 11.92
C ALA A 124 -7.48 2.33 11.66
N CYS A 125 -6.32 2.97 11.58
CA CYS A 125 -5.04 2.27 11.43
C CYS A 125 -4.71 1.42 12.66
N ALA A 126 -4.98 1.90 13.87
CA ALA A 126 -4.76 1.14 15.11
C ALA A 126 -5.63 -0.12 15.18
N GLU A 127 -6.90 -0.03 14.76
CA GLU A 127 -7.79 -1.20 14.67
C GLU A 127 -7.27 -2.24 13.68
N LEU A 128 -6.88 -1.80 12.48
CA LEU A 128 -6.31 -2.67 11.45
C LEU A 128 -4.98 -3.29 11.89
N GLY A 129 -4.11 -2.48 12.50
CA GLY A 129 -2.83 -2.93 13.02
C GLY A 129 -2.98 -3.97 14.11
N ALA A 130 -3.88 -3.75 15.06
CA ALA A 130 -4.17 -4.72 16.11
C ALA A 130 -4.66 -6.05 15.53
N TYR A 131 -5.52 -6.01 14.51
CA TYR A 131 -5.99 -7.20 13.80
C TYR A 131 -4.84 -7.91 13.08
N ALA A 132 -4.02 -7.18 12.34
CA ALA A 132 -2.86 -7.73 11.63
C ALA A 132 -1.85 -8.35 12.61
N ALA A 133 -1.51 -7.66 13.71
CA ALA A 133 -0.56 -8.14 14.72
C ALA A 133 -1.05 -9.41 15.40
N ALA A 134 -2.34 -9.50 15.75
CA ALA A 134 -2.93 -10.71 16.35
C ALA A 134 -2.79 -11.94 15.44
N ASN A 135 -2.69 -11.73 14.13
CA ASN A 135 -2.51 -12.76 13.11
C ASN A 135 -1.04 -12.84 12.60
N GLY A 136 -0.10 -12.15 13.25
CA GLY A 136 1.32 -12.18 12.92
C GLY A 136 1.66 -11.47 11.59
N GLY A 137 0.83 -10.51 11.17
CA GLY A 137 0.97 -9.73 9.94
C GLY A 137 1.12 -8.24 10.20
N TRP A 138 1.12 -7.48 9.12
CA TRP A 138 1.34 -6.03 9.08
C TRP A 138 0.40 -5.35 8.08
N ILE A 139 -0.12 -4.18 8.47
CA ILE A 139 -0.58 -3.15 7.55
C ILE A 139 0.60 -2.23 7.29
N ALA A 140 1.04 -2.16 6.06
CA ALA A 140 2.17 -1.36 5.61
C ALA A 140 1.69 -0.13 4.84
N VAL A 141 1.72 1.02 5.50
CA VAL A 141 1.30 2.30 4.92
C VAL A 141 2.34 2.78 3.91
N GLU A 142 1.90 3.09 2.71
CA GLU A 142 2.81 3.55 1.66
C GLU A 142 3.25 4.99 1.88
N THR A 143 4.54 5.25 1.69
CA THR A 143 5.12 6.60 1.74
C THR A 143 4.70 7.42 0.53
N GLY A 144 4.59 8.73 0.70
CA GLY A 144 4.37 9.64 -0.43
C GLY A 144 3.71 10.97 -0.09
N PRO A 145 2.49 11.01 0.46
CA PRO A 145 1.78 12.28 0.58
C PRO A 145 2.34 13.21 1.67
N GLU A 146 2.85 12.65 2.75
CA GLU A 146 3.43 13.43 3.85
C GLU A 146 4.93 13.23 3.98
N PRO A 147 5.63 14.18 4.62
CA PRO A 147 7.02 13.99 5.03
C PRO A 147 7.17 12.77 5.93
N ILE A 148 8.27 12.05 5.76
CA ILE A 148 8.51 10.77 6.43
C ILE A 148 8.56 10.86 7.96
N ASP A 149 8.93 12.01 8.52
CA ASP A 149 8.90 12.28 9.95
C ASP A 149 7.45 12.30 10.47
N VAL A 150 6.53 12.88 9.70
CA VAL A 150 5.08 12.91 10.01
C VAL A 150 4.51 11.51 10.00
N LEU A 151 4.75 10.75 8.91
CA LEU A 151 4.29 9.36 8.81
C LEU A 151 4.87 8.49 9.92
N SER A 152 6.17 8.62 10.21
CA SER A 152 6.83 7.84 11.25
C SER A 152 6.25 8.09 12.64
N ALA A 153 5.98 9.36 12.98
CA ALA A 153 5.34 9.71 14.24
C ALA A 153 3.89 9.20 14.32
N PHE A 154 3.16 9.23 13.21
CA PHE A 154 1.81 8.69 13.12
C PHE A 154 1.79 7.17 13.34
N ILE A 155 2.68 6.43 12.66
CA ILE A 155 2.81 4.97 12.79
C ILE A 155 3.09 4.57 14.26
N ASP A 156 3.96 5.31 14.96
CA ASP A 156 4.25 5.05 16.39
C ASP A 156 3.00 5.17 17.27
N GLU A 157 2.06 6.05 16.92
CA GLU A 157 0.80 6.23 17.66
C GLU A 157 -0.27 5.19 17.30
N CYS A 158 -0.18 4.56 16.13
CA CYS A 158 -1.10 3.49 15.73
C CYS A 158 -0.87 2.17 16.48
N GLY A 159 0.32 1.98 17.06
CA GLY A 159 0.65 0.78 17.83
C GLY A 159 1.13 -0.41 16.98
N ALA A 160 0.93 -1.61 17.52
CA ALA A 160 1.45 -2.83 16.90
C ALA A 160 0.74 -3.16 15.57
N GLY A 161 1.49 -3.78 14.64
CA GLY A 161 0.96 -4.28 13.37
C GLY A 161 0.77 -3.22 12.29
N VAL A 162 1.14 -1.96 12.56
CA VAL A 162 1.23 -0.91 11.54
C VAL A 162 2.70 -0.62 11.27
N GLY A 163 3.08 -0.61 9.99
CA GLY A 163 4.43 -0.32 9.55
C GLY A 163 4.42 0.51 8.27
N VAL A 164 5.61 0.70 7.71
CA VAL A 164 5.83 1.49 6.50
C VAL A 164 6.11 0.58 5.32
N ASN A 165 5.38 0.76 4.23
CA ASN A 165 5.82 0.37 2.90
C ASN A 165 6.62 1.52 2.31
N TYR A 166 7.93 1.37 2.25
CA TYR A 166 8.83 2.43 1.86
C TYR A 166 9.00 2.49 0.34
N ASP A 167 8.38 3.47 -0.30
CA ASP A 167 8.58 3.79 -1.72
C ASP A 167 9.47 5.04 -1.84
N PRO A 168 10.75 4.90 -2.22
CA PRO A 168 11.67 6.01 -2.31
C PRO A 168 11.28 7.01 -3.41
N ALA A 169 10.69 6.53 -4.50
CA ALA A 169 10.29 7.39 -5.60
C ALA A 169 9.15 8.33 -5.21
N ASN A 170 8.16 7.84 -4.45
CA ASN A 170 7.05 8.67 -3.97
C ASN A 170 7.57 9.82 -3.09
N ILE A 171 8.55 9.54 -2.22
CA ILE A 171 9.18 10.57 -1.39
C ILE A 171 9.87 11.62 -2.26
N VAL A 172 10.71 11.19 -3.21
CA VAL A 172 11.43 12.11 -4.10
C VAL A 172 10.47 12.93 -4.97
N MET A 173 9.50 12.27 -5.60
CA MET A 173 8.59 12.91 -6.55
C MET A 173 7.67 13.93 -5.90
N VAL A 174 7.17 13.64 -4.70
CA VAL A 174 6.12 14.45 -4.07
C VAL A 174 6.68 15.42 -3.05
N THR A 175 7.55 14.94 -2.16
CA THR A 175 8.08 15.79 -1.06
C THR A 175 9.40 16.45 -1.40
N GLY A 176 10.13 15.94 -2.39
CA GLY A 176 11.48 16.41 -2.74
C GLY A 176 12.55 16.11 -1.68
N VAL A 177 12.24 15.26 -0.71
CA VAL A 177 13.16 14.91 0.38
C VAL A 177 14.14 13.83 -0.06
N ASP A 178 15.36 13.86 0.50
CA ASP A 178 16.36 12.81 0.31
C ASP A 178 15.84 11.47 0.82
N HIS A 179 15.69 10.51 -0.10
CA HIS A 179 15.18 9.17 0.22
C HIS A 179 16.14 8.37 1.11
N VAL A 180 17.45 8.63 1.10
CA VAL A 180 18.41 7.95 1.99
C VAL A 180 18.21 8.41 3.44
N GLU A 181 17.99 9.71 3.64
CA GLU A 181 17.63 10.23 4.96
C GLU A 181 16.24 9.72 5.38
N GLY A 182 15.31 9.61 4.44
CA GLY A 182 14.01 8.99 4.68
C GLY A 182 14.10 7.57 5.26
N VAL A 183 14.99 6.73 4.74
CA VAL A 183 15.25 5.39 5.30
C VAL A 183 15.74 5.46 6.75
N ARG A 184 16.62 6.42 7.08
CA ARG A 184 17.11 6.58 8.45
C ARG A 184 16.00 7.00 9.42
N ILE A 185 15.12 7.90 8.99
CA ILE A 185 13.97 8.37 9.78
C ILE A 185 12.95 7.25 9.99
N ALA A 186 12.55 6.56 8.92
CA ALA A 186 11.59 5.46 9.01
C ALA A 186 12.15 4.27 9.81
N GLY A 187 13.42 3.93 9.58
CA GLY A 187 14.17 2.96 10.37
C GLY A 187 13.45 1.62 10.49
N LYS A 188 13.30 1.16 11.75
CA LYS A 188 12.66 -0.14 12.07
C LYS A 188 11.17 -0.24 11.74
N ARG A 189 10.53 0.88 11.35
CA ARG A 189 9.12 0.89 10.94
C ARG A 189 8.92 0.34 9.53
N ILE A 190 9.99 0.27 8.73
CA ILE A 190 9.93 -0.29 7.37
C ILE A 190 9.73 -1.80 7.47
N VAL A 191 8.60 -2.28 6.95
CA VAL A 191 8.23 -3.70 6.90
C VAL A 191 8.16 -4.22 5.47
N HIS A 192 8.05 -3.32 4.50
CA HIS A 192 8.07 -3.59 3.07
C HIS A 192 8.69 -2.41 2.31
N THR A 193 9.15 -2.62 1.08
CA THR A 193 9.71 -1.56 0.25
C THR A 193 9.44 -1.82 -1.22
N HIS A 194 9.22 -0.74 -1.98
CA HIS A 194 9.23 -0.75 -3.43
C HIS A 194 10.61 -0.36 -3.95
N ALA A 195 11.15 -1.12 -4.91
CA ALA A 195 12.34 -0.73 -5.67
C ALA A 195 11.89 0.10 -6.87
N LYS A 196 11.71 1.40 -6.64
CA LYS A 196 11.17 2.36 -7.61
C LYS A 196 12.02 3.62 -7.59
N ASP A 197 12.21 4.24 -8.74
CA ASP A 197 12.95 5.50 -8.91
C ASP A 197 12.02 6.60 -9.44
N GLY A 198 12.39 7.87 -9.19
CA GLY A 198 11.61 9.01 -9.59
C GLY A 198 12.39 10.32 -9.53
N LYS A 199 11.83 11.37 -10.15
CA LYS A 199 12.35 12.73 -10.11
C LYS A 199 11.24 13.70 -9.72
N ASN A 200 11.58 14.66 -8.86
CA ASN A 200 10.74 15.83 -8.63
C ASN A 200 10.97 16.82 -9.78
N LEU A 201 10.03 16.89 -10.71
CA LEU A 201 10.14 17.77 -11.89
C LEU A 201 9.52 19.14 -11.62
N ILE A 202 8.46 19.18 -10.78
CA ILE A 202 7.75 20.39 -10.43
C ILE A 202 7.31 20.31 -8.96
N PRO A 203 7.33 21.41 -8.20
CA PRO A 203 6.73 21.45 -6.88
C PRO A 203 5.22 21.16 -6.97
N VAL A 204 4.74 20.21 -6.17
CA VAL A 204 3.33 19.92 -6.04
C VAL A 204 2.87 20.09 -4.59
N ASN A 205 1.61 20.47 -4.39
CA ASN A 205 0.99 20.34 -3.10
C ASN A 205 0.60 18.87 -2.92
N ALA A 206 1.26 18.17 -1.99
CA ALA A 206 1.09 16.74 -1.80
C ALA A 206 -0.37 16.36 -1.46
N GLU A 207 -1.05 17.13 -0.64
CA GLU A 207 -2.46 16.89 -0.27
C GLU A 207 -3.37 17.03 -1.50
N GLN A 208 -3.22 18.10 -2.28
CA GLN A 208 -4.00 18.29 -3.50
C GLN A 208 -3.71 17.20 -4.53
N PHE A 209 -2.45 16.78 -4.65
CA PHE A 209 -2.05 15.72 -5.57
C PHE A 209 -2.73 14.39 -5.22
N TYR A 210 -2.67 13.96 -3.96
CA TYR A 210 -3.27 12.70 -3.54
C TYR A 210 -4.80 12.75 -3.51
N HIS A 211 -5.40 13.85 -3.07
CA HIS A 211 -6.85 14.03 -3.14
C HIS A 211 -7.36 14.13 -4.58
N GLY A 212 -6.52 14.59 -5.51
CA GLY A 212 -6.85 14.65 -6.93
C GLY A 212 -7.25 13.29 -7.52
N PHE A 213 -6.67 12.19 -7.03
CA PHE A 213 -7.10 10.86 -7.43
C PHE A 213 -8.52 10.52 -6.99
N ALA A 214 -8.97 11.06 -5.85
CA ALA A 214 -10.34 10.91 -5.38
C ALA A 214 -11.35 11.79 -6.14
N GLU A 215 -10.88 12.93 -6.68
CA GLU A 215 -11.73 13.94 -7.32
C GLU A 215 -11.89 13.76 -8.84
N GLY A 216 -11.12 12.90 -9.47
CA GLY A 216 -11.23 12.67 -10.92
C GLY A 216 -9.89 12.32 -11.58
N GLY A 217 -8.87 12.06 -10.79
CA GLY A 217 -7.58 11.59 -11.26
C GLY A 217 -6.79 12.63 -12.06
N LEU A 218 -6.02 12.15 -13.04
CA LEU A 218 -5.10 13.00 -13.80
C LEU A 218 -5.80 14.13 -14.56
N GLU A 219 -6.95 13.87 -15.17
CA GLU A 219 -7.71 14.86 -15.93
C GLU A 219 -8.17 16.00 -15.01
N TRP A 220 -8.69 15.67 -13.83
CA TRP A 220 -9.07 16.69 -12.84
C TRP A 220 -7.84 17.50 -12.40
N MET A 221 -6.73 16.85 -12.07
CA MET A 221 -5.49 17.51 -11.64
C MET A 221 -4.96 18.48 -12.71
N GLN A 222 -4.99 18.08 -13.99
CA GLN A 222 -4.61 18.95 -15.10
C GLN A 222 -5.55 20.16 -15.21
N SER A 223 -6.87 19.96 -15.09
CA SER A 223 -7.85 21.03 -15.14
C SER A 223 -7.71 22.06 -14.02
N GLN A 224 -7.20 21.63 -12.86
CA GLN A 224 -6.93 22.47 -11.68
C GLN A 224 -5.50 23.07 -11.65
N GLY A 225 -4.67 22.77 -12.65
CA GLY A 225 -3.28 23.21 -12.68
C GLY A 225 -2.39 22.56 -11.59
N VAL A 226 -2.82 21.43 -11.04
CA VAL A 226 -2.03 20.63 -10.09
C VAL A 226 -0.96 19.84 -10.81
N LEU A 227 -1.24 19.43 -12.03
CA LEU A 227 -0.29 18.84 -12.98
C LEU A 227 -0.21 19.71 -14.24
N ILE A 228 0.97 19.88 -14.77
CA ILE A 228 1.25 20.63 -16.00
C ILE A 228 1.42 19.65 -17.17
#